data_bfcacfc48935c80a80c263055bc5b835
#
_entry.id   bfcacfc48935c80a80c263055bc5b835
#
_cell.length_a   1.000
_cell.length_b   1.000
_cell.length_c   1.000
_cell.angle_alpha   90.00
_cell.angle_beta   90.00
_cell.angle_gamma   90.00
#
_symmetry.space_group_name_H-M   'P 1'
#
loop_
_entity.id
_entity.type
_entity.pdbx_description
1 polymer ?
#
loop_
_entity_poly.entity_id
_entity_poly.type
_entity_poly.pdbx_seq_one_letter_code
_entity_poly.pdbx_strand_id
1 'polypeptide(L)'
;TVSAPEDWSVHVPLDHSGEGWIAADFDALVDSPVHAGSLEVRHFRVLDHQHQLLLIGAPPGGWPPSFLDDVIAVCEATCRLMGTPPPAADRYQLVLILLENGYGGLEHDHGAVLHYSWAALEKPEGYRQLLQLIGHEYLHQWNVRRLRPAELRPYNYGSAVISEGLWFAEGITSYFDLALTLLAGRSDRPTFLADLGDELSRVQLTPGRRVQSLSDSAREAWVKLYKATATSRDTQVSYYRLGAATAFCLDVRLRRRNSSLSSLLRRLWGSHGRSARGFH
;
A
#
# COMPACT_ATOMS: atom_id res chain seq x y z
N THR A 1 -7.37 -27.79 6.42
CA THR A 1 -6.18 -28.54 5.96
C THR A 1 -5.84 -28.04 4.57
N VAL A 2 -4.59 -27.66 4.36
CA VAL A 2 -4.06 -27.34 3.03
C VAL A 2 -3.35 -28.58 2.53
N SER A 3 -3.78 -29.12 1.39
CA SER A 3 -3.12 -30.22 0.69
C SER A 3 -2.52 -29.67 -0.60
N ALA A 4 -1.22 -29.85 -0.78
CA ALA A 4 -0.49 -29.38 -1.95
C ALA A 4 0.36 -30.53 -2.53
N PRO A 5 0.71 -30.51 -3.84
CA PRO A 5 1.71 -31.41 -4.41
C PRO A 5 3.04 -31.35 -3.67
N GLU A 6 3.82 -32.42 -3.72
CA GLU A 6 5.08 -32.53 -2.98
C GLU A 6 6.15 -31.50 -3.37
N ASP A 7 6.09 -31.01 -4.61
CA ASP A 7 6.98 -30.00 -5.16
C ASP A 7 6.51 -28.55 -4.91
N TRP A 8 5.36 -28.37 -4.23
CA TRP A 8 4.83 -27.05 -3.90
C TRP A 8 5.18 -26.64 -2.48
N SER A 9 5.59 -25.38 -2.31
CA SER A 9 5.67 -24.74 -1.00
C SER A 9 4.36 -24.00 -0.67
N VAL A 10 4.01 -23.97 0.61
CA VAL A 10 2.83 -23.24 1.11
C VAL A 10 3.29 -22.14 2.03
N HIS A 11 2.84 -20.92 1.76
CA HIS A 11 3.21 -19.70 2.49
C HIS A 11 1.96 -19.02 3.03
N VAL A 12 1.95 -18.80 4.34
CA VAL A 12 0.85 -18.15 5.07
C VAL A 12 1.46 -17.23 6.13
N PRO A 13 1.02 -15.96 6.28
CA PRO A 13 1.58 -15.04 7.26
C PRO A 13 0.99 -15.26 8.68
N LEU A 14 0.89 -16.53 9.11
CA LEU A 14 0.39 -16.96 10.41
C LEU A 14 1.48 -17.73 11.17
N ASP A 15 1.31 -17.85 12.49
CA ASP A 15 2.20 -18.64 13.33
C ASP A 15 2.05 -20.13 13.04
N HIS A 16 3.18 -20.82 12.92
CA HIS A 16 3.21 -22.27 12.76
C HIS A 16 2.86 -22.98 14.07
N SER A 17 2.04 -24.00 13.99
CA SER A 17 1.72 -24.87 15.13
C SER A 17 1.48 -26.30 14.67
N GLY A 18 2.37 -27.20 15.07
CA GLY A 18 2.32 -28.60 14.63
C GLY A 18 2.44 -28.70 13.10
N GLU A 19 1.45 -29.35 12.47
CA GLU A 19 1.38 -29.53 11.01
C GLU A 19 0.62 -28.40 10.28
N GLY A 20 0.32 -27.28 10.96
CA GLY A 20 -0.52 -26.23 10.37
C GLY A 20 -0.20 -24.83 10.86
N TRP A 21 -1.15 -23.93 10.68
CA TRP A 21 -1.07 -22.52 11.10
C TRP A 21 -2.19 -22.20 12.08
N ILE A 22 -1.91 -21.27 12.99
CA ILE A 22 -2.89 -20.77 13.95
C ILE A 22 -3.13 -19.29 13.70
N ALA A 23 -4.40 -18.92 13.55
CA ALA A 23 -4.87 -17.55 13.60
C ALA A 23 -5.35 -17.23 15.03
N ALA A 24 -5.05 -16.02 15.50
CA ALA A 24 -5.46 -15.56 16.83
C ALA A 24 -6.99 -15.42 16.94
N ASP A 25 -7.64 -15.04 15.85
CA ASP A 25 -9.09 -14.83 15.74
C ASP A 25 -9.53 -14.97 14.27
N PHE A 26 -10.82 -14.72 14.03
CA PHE A 26 -11.40 -14.79 12.69
C PHE A 26 -10.85 -13.69 11.77
N ASP A 27 -10.62 -12.47 12.27
CA ASP A 27 -10.05 -11.37 11.51
C ASP A 27 -8.65 -11.72 11.00
N ALA A 28 -7.80 -12.27 11.87
CA ALA A 28 -6.46 -12.73 11.49
C ALA A 28 -6.50 -13.86 10.46
N LEU A 29 -7.48 -14.78 10.57
CA LEU A 29 -7.63 -15.87 9.61
C LEU A 29 -7.98 -15.37 8.21
N VAL A 30 -8.99 -14.52 8.09
CA VAL A 30 -9.47 -14.03 6.78
C VAL A 30 -8.55 -12.98 6.16
N ASP A 31 -7.72 -12.33 6.97
CA ASP A 31 -6.70 -11.37 6.53
C ASP A 31 -5.38 -12.04 6.10
N SER A 32 -5.28 -13.36 6.23
CA SER A 32 -4.03 -14.10 5.93
C SER A 32 -4.16 -14.88 4.63
N PRO A 33 -3.69 -14.33 3.50
CA PRO A 33 -3.74 -15.03 2.22
C PRO A 33 -2.85 -16.28 2.24
N VAL A 34 -3.31 -17.33 1.57
CA VAL A 34 -2.59 -18.59 1.40
C VAL A 34 -2.03 -18.65 -0.02
N HIS A 35 -0.74 -18.74 -0.14
CA HIS A 35 -0.05 -18.92 -1.42
C HIS A 35 0.60 -20.29 -1.47
N ALA A 36 0.30 -21.07 -2.51
CA ALA A 36 0.87 -22.38 -2.71
C ALA A 36 1.31 -22.57 -4.15
N GLY A 37 2.51 -23.12 -4.34
CA GLY A 37 3.07 -23.34 -5.67
C GLY A 37 4.57 -23.57 -5.64
N SER A 38 5.16 -23.75 -6.83
CA SER A 38 6.61 -23.66 -7.03
C SER A 38 6.98 -22.18 -7.17
N LEU A 39 7.12 -21.48 -6.03
CA LEU A 39 7.32 -20.04 -5.96
C LEU A 39 8.79 -19.70 -5.77
N GLU A 40 9.23 -18.59 -6.39
CA GLU A 40 10.51 -17.98 -6.03
C GLU A 40 10.34 -17.20 -4.74
N VAL A 41 11.07 -17.59 -3.69
CA VAL A 41 11.02 -16.96 -2.38
C VAL A 41 12.35 -16.34 -2.06
N ARG A 42 12.36 -15.05 -1.75
CA ARG A 42 13.53 -14.32 -1.29
C ARG A 42 13.33 -13.86 0.15
N HIS A 43 14.25 -14.25 1.03
CA HIS A 43 14.26 -13.78 2.41
C HIS A 43 15.11 -12.53 2.51
N PHE A 44 14.63 -11.54 3.26
CA PHE A 44 15.35 -10.29 3.49
C PHE A 44 15.05 -9.73 4.88
N ARG A 45 15.78 -8.71 5.26
CA ARG A 45 15.58 -7.99 6.53
C ARG A 45 15.31 -6.52 6.24
N VAL A 46 14.38 -5.97 6.99
CA VAL A 46 14.14 -4.52 7.07
C VAL A 46 14.47 -4.10 8.49
N LEU A 47 15.53 -3.33 8.65
CA LEU A 47 16.18 -3.15 9.94
C LEU A 47 16.52 -4.53 10.52
N ASP A 48 16.02 -4.88 11.72
CA ASP A 48 16.26 -6.17 12.35
C ASP A 48 15.13 -7.21 12.13
N HIS A 49 14.08 -6.86 11.39
CA HIS A 49 12.90 -7.70 11.20
C HIS A 49 12.97 -8.54 9.91
N GLN A 50 12.63 -9.82 10.00
CA GLN A 50 12.61 -10.74 8.86
C GLN A 50 11.37 -10.54 7.99
N HIS A 51 11.58 -10.59 6.68
CA HIS A 51 10.54 -10.46 5.66
C HIS A 51 10.73 -11.55 4.60
N GLN A 52 9.65 -11.85 3.89
CA GLN A 52 9.65 -12.72 2.72
C GLN A 52 9.09 -11.96 1.51
N LEU A 53 9.75 -12.10 0.37
CA LEU A 53 9.23 -11.69 -0.93
C LEU A 53 8.92 -12.93 -1.72
N LEU A 54 7.64 -13.14 -2.02
CA LEU A 54 7.15 -14.22 -2.87
C LEU A 54 6.92 -13.67 -4.27
N LEU A 55 7.55 -14.28 -5.26
CA LEU A 55 7.45 -13.87 -6.66
C LEU A 55 6.67 -14.92 -7.45
N ILE A 56 5.60 -14.49 -8.07
CA ILE A 56 4.74 -15.28 -8.96
C ILE A 56 4.86 -14.69 -10.36
N GLY A 57 5.62 -15.38 -11.21
CA GLY A 57 6.04 -14.88 -12.50
C GLY A 57 7.33 -14.04 -12.45
N ALA A 58 7.95 -13.85 -13.60
CA ALA A 58 9.14 -13.04 -13.78
C ALA A 58 9.02 -12.18 -15.03
N PRO A 59 9.63 -10.98 -15.07
CA PRO A 59 9.66 -10.18 -16.28
C PRO A 59 10.52 -10.87 -17.36
N PRO A 60 10.27 -10.60 -18.65
CA PRO A 60 11.18 -11.03 -19.70
C PRO A 60 12.62 -10.57 -19.40
N GLY A 61 13.57 -11.50 -19.39
CA GLY A 61 14.96 -11.21 -19.00
C GLY A 61 15.26 -11.30 -17.49
N GLY A 62 14.27 -11.62 -16.66
CA GLY A 62 14.42 -11.78 -15.21
C GLY A 62 14.40 -10.48 -14.43
N TRP A 63 14.49 -10.58 -13.12
CA TRP A 63 14.56 -9.43 -12.22
C TRP A 63 15.93 -8.77 -12.27
N PRO A 64 16.01 -7.42 -12.21
CA PRO A 64 17.30 -6.74 -12.04
C PRO A 64 18.07 -7.27 -10.83
N PRO A 65 19.41 -7.39 -10.90
CA PRO A 65 20.22 -7.84 -9.74
C PRO A 65 19.98 -7.00 -8.48
N SER A 66 19.69 -5.70 -8.64
CA SER A 66 19.40 -4.77 -7.54
C SER A 66 17.99 -4.88 -6.98
N PHE A 67 17.09 -5.67 -7.58
CA PHE A 67 15.66 -5.63 -7.24
C PHE A 67 15.38 -5.82 -5.75
N LEU A 68 16.02 -6.81 -5.12
CA LEU A 68 15.82 -7.06 -3.69
C LEU A 68 16.35 -5.91 -2.84
N ASP A 69 17.50 -5.36 -3.19
CA ASP A 69 18.10 -4.21 -2.49
C ASP A 69 17.23 -2.96 -2.64
N ASP A 70 16.58 -2.79 -3.79
CA ASP A 70 15.67 -1.68 -4.06
C ASP A 70 14.38 -1.80 -3.24
N VAL A 71 13.83 -3.02 -3.12
CA VAL A 71 12.70 -3.32 -2.22
C VAL A 71 13.06 -3.01 -0.77
N ILE A 72 14.20 -3.48 -0.29
CA ILE A 72 14.70 -3.21 1.07
C ILE A 72 14.82 -1.71 1.31
N ALA A 73 15.44 -0.98 0.37
CA ALA A 73 15.65 0.46 0.49
C ALA A 73 14.32 1.24 0.62
N VAL A 74 13.28 0.85 -0.12
CA VAL A 74 11.92 1.44 -0.04
C VAL A 74 11.27 1.13 1.30
N CYS A 75 11.34 -0.12 1.76
CA CYS A 75 10.80 -0.53 3.05
C CYS A 75 11.48 0.22 4.22
N GLU A 76 12.80 0.34 4.19
CA GLU A 76 13.54 1.11 5.19
C GLU A 76 13.25 2.62 5.12
N ALA A 77 13.05 3.17 3.91
CA ALA A 77 12.64 4.56 3.76
C ALA A 77 11.27 4.80 4.41
N THR A 78 10.36 3.83 4.31
CA THR A 78 9.05 3.88 4.98
C THR A 78 9.20 3.83 6.51
N CYS A 79 10.05 2.96 7.03
CA CYS A 79 10.36 2.94 8.48
C CYS A 79 10.94 4.28 8.95
N ARG A 80 11.87 4.86 8.17
CA ARG A 80 12.41 6.20 8.48
C ARG A 80 11.35 7.29 8.41
N LEU A 81 10.44 7.22 7.43
CA LEU A 81 9.29 8.14 7.31
C LEU A 81 8.41 8.08 8.56
N MET A 82 8.10 6.89 9.05
CA MET A 82 7.24 6.67 10.22
C MET A 82 7.99 6.79 11.56
N GLY A 83 9.32 6.72 11.55
CA GLY A 83 10.16 6.82 12.74
C GLY A 83 10.04 5.62 13.69
N THR A 84 9.63 4.47 13.17
CA THR A 84 9.49 3.21 13.93
C THR A 84 9.84 2.01 13.05
N PRO A 85 10.24 0.87 13.64
CA PRO A 85 10.36 -0.38 12.90
C PRO A 85 9.00 -0.85 12.37
N PRO A 86 8.97 -1.84 11.44
CA PRO A 86 7.74 -2.32 10.83
C PRO A 86 6.81 -2.96 11.88
N PRO A 87 5.52 -2.59 11.92
CA PRO A 87 4.58 -3.11 12.94
C PRO A 87 4.28 -4.60 12.80
N ALA A 88 4.40 -5.18 11.62
CA ALA A 88 4.21 -6.61 11.37
C ALA A 88 5.34 -7.48 11.96
N ALA A 89 6.44 -6.85 12.39
CA ALA A 89 7.63 -7.52 12.92
C ALA A 89 8.17 -8.61 11.95
N ASP A 90 8.42 -9.81 12.43
CA ASP A 90 9.11 -10.88 11.68
C ASP A 90 8.17 -11.76 10.83
N ARG A 91 6.95 -11.32 10.53
CA ARG A 91 5.96 -12.11 9.78
C ARG A 91 5.49 -11.47 8.48
N TYR A 92 6.18 -10.45 7.99
CA TYR A 92 5.71 -9.73 6.81
C TYR A 92 6.03 -10.49 5.52
N GLN A 93 4.99 -10.78 4.73
CA GLN A 93 5.07 -11.37 3.41
C GLN A 93 4.65 -10.36 2.34
N LEU A 94 5.57 -10.01 1.48
CA LEU A 94 5.29 -9.24 0.28
C LEU A 94 5.13 -10.21 -0.88
N VAL A 95 3.94 -10.28 -1.48
CA VAL A 95 3.64 -11.15 -2.61
C VAL A 95 3.50 -10.30 -3.85
N LEU A 96 4.29 -10.58 -4.87
CA LEU A 96 4.23 -9.89 -6.16
C LEU A 96 3.84 -10.86 -7.26
N ILE A 97 2.68 -10.63 -7.85
CA ILE A 97 2.12 -11.43 -8.95
C ILE A 97 2.25 -10.61 -10.24
N LEU A 98 3.06 -11.10 -11.18
CA LEU A 98 3.17 -10.48 -12.50
C LEU A 98 2.10 -11.04 -13.43
N LEU A 99 1.33 -10.12 -13.99
CA LEU A 99 0.28 -10.39 -14.97
C LEU A 99 0.61 -9.69 -16.29
N GLU A 100 -0.05 -10.07 -17.36
CA GLU A 100 0.05 -9.31 -18.62
C GLU A 100 -0.43 -7.86 -18.42
N ASN A 101 -1.59 -7.71 -17.83
CA ASN A 101 -2.19 -6.45 -17.47
C ASN A 101 -2.62 -6.50 -15.99
N GLY A 102 -2.19 -5.55 -15.21
CA GLY A 102 -2.54 -5.47 -13.80
C GLY A 102 -1.80 -4.33 -13.11
N TYR A 103 -2.46 -3.72 -12.15
CA TYR A 103 -1.86 -2.73 -11.26
C TYR A 103 -2.73 -2.65 -10.01
N GLY A 104 -2.11 -2.75 -8.86
CA GLY A 104 -2.73 -2.55 -7.56
C GLY A 104 -2.20 -3.51 -6.52
N GLY A 105 -2.60 -3.29 -5.29
CA GLY A 105 -2.26 -4.13 -4.17
C GLY A 105 -3.42 -4.23 -3.19
N LEU A 106 -3.25 -5.10 -2.23
CA LEU A 106 -4.12 -5.22 -1.07
C LEU A 106 -3.23 -5.49 0.15
N GLU A 107 -3.32 -4.59 1.07
CA GLU A 107 -2.59 -4.62 2.33
C GLU A 107 -3.24 -5.57 3.35
N HIS A 108 -2.41 -6.27 4.11
CA HIS A 108 -2.77 -7.15 5.21
C HIS A 108 -1.99 -6.79 6.48
N ASP A 109 -2.41 -7.27 7.64
CA ASP A 109 -1.73 -6.99 8.90
C ASP A 109 -0.28 -7.52 8.92
N HIS A 110 -0.03 -8.62 8.19
CA HIS A 110 1.27 -9.25 8.09
C HIS A 110 1.74 -9.46 6.64
N GLY A 111 1.33 -8.61 5.72
CA GLY A 111 1.77 -8.70 4.34
C GLY A 111 1.05 -7.74 3.41
N ALA A 112 1.35 -7.89 2.12
CA ALA A 112 0.59 -7.30 1.03
C ALA A 112 0.67 -8.19 -0.21
N VAL A 113 -0.40 -8.23 -0.98
CA VAL A 113 -0.45 -8.91 -2.27
C VAL A 113 -0.55 -7.87 -3.38
N LEU A 114 0.44 -7.83 -4.25
CA LEU A 114 0.55 -6.89 -5.35
C LEU A 114 0.35 -7.58 -6.69
N HIS A 115 -0.42 -6.94 -7.56
CA HIS A 115 -0.50 -7.27 -8.98
C HIS A 115 0.20 -6.19 -9.79
N TYR A 116 1.09 -6.59 -10.68
CA TYR A 116 1.78 -5.66 -11.56
C TYR A 116 1.88 -6.21 -12.98
N SER A 117 1.85 -5.31 -13.98
CA SER A 117 2.01 -5.71 -15.38
C SER A 117 3.47 -5.91 -15.72
N TRP A 118 3.83 -7.11 -16.23
CA TRP A 118 5.17 -7.33 -16.78
C TRP A 118 5.43 -6.44 -18.02
N ALA A 119 4.40 -6.15 -18.83
CA ALA A 119 4.53 -5.22 -19.96
C ALA A 119 4.78 -3.77 -19.50
N ALA A 120 4.30 -3.37 -18.32
CA ALA A 120 4.62 -2.07 -17.75
C ALA A 120 6.10 -1.95 -17.38
N LEU A 121 6.76 -3.05 -16.98
CA LEU A 121 8.18 -3.06 -16.63
C LEU A 121 9.10 -2.77 -17.83
N GLU A 122 8.62 -2.93 -19.05
CA GLU A 122 9.36 -2.58 -20.29
C GLU A 122 9.43 -1.06 -20.51
N LYS A 123 8.58 -0.27 -19.83
CA LYS A 123 8.58 1.19 -19.94
C LYS A 123 9.65 1.80 -19.03
N PRO A 124 10.23 2.95 -19.41
CA PRO A 124 11.28 3.60 -18.62
C PRO A 124 10.88 3.91 -17.16
N GLU A 125 9.60 4.27 -16.95
CA GLU A 125 9.04 4.58 -15.64
C GLU A 125 8.53 3.34 -14.88
N GLY A 126 8.31 2.21 -15.55
CA GLY A 126 7.57 1.07 -15.02
C GLY A 126 8.21 0.45 -13.78
N TYR A 127 9.53 0.29 -13.78
CA TYR A 127 10.23 -0.24 -12.61
C TYR A 127 10.10 0.69 -11.39
N ARG A 128 10.22 2.02 -11.58
CA ARG A 128 10.01 3.00 -10.51
C ARG A 128 8.58 2.95 -9.98
N GLN A 129 7.58 2.83 -10.86
CA GLN A 129 6.17 2.72 -10.47
C GLN A 129 5.90 1.43 -9.69
N LEU A 130 6.58 0.33 -10.00
CA LEU A 130 6.54 -0.87 -9.16
C LEU A 130 7.09 -0.60 -7.75
N LEU A 131 8.21 0.10 -7.64
CA LEU A 131 8.78 0.45 -6.34
C LEU A 131 7.88 1.43 -5.56
N GLN A 132 7.17 2.34 -6.24
CA GLN A 132 6.14 3.20 -5.65
C GLN A 132 4.99 2.35 -5.10
N LEU A 133 4.47 1.40 -5.87
CA LEU A 133 3.42 0.48 -5.41
C LEU A 133 3.88 -0.35 -4.19
N ILE A 134 5.10 -0.88 -4.20
CA ILE A 134 5.67 -1.57 -3.04
C ILE A 134 5.71 -0.66 -1.80
N GLY A 135 6.12 0.59 -1.98
CA GLY A 135 6.14 1.59 -0.91
C GLY A 135 4.74 1.92 -0.39
N HIS A 136 3.75 2.01 -1.28
CA HIS A 136 2.34 2.21 -0.96
C HIS A 136 1.82 1.10 -0.03
N GLU A 137 1.91 -0.15 -0.49
CA GLU A 137 1.43 -1.30 0.27
C GLU A 137 2.22 -1.50 1.58
N TYR A 138 3.51 -1.20 1.59
CA TYR A 138 4.31 -1.31 2.80
C TYR A 138 3.97 -0.25 3.85
N LEU A 139 3.61 0.98 3.44
CA LEU A 139 3.19 2.05 4.34
C LEU A 139 1.85 1.73 5.00
N HIS A 140 1.00 0.95 4.36
CA HIS A 140 -0.28 0.51 4.92
C HIS A 140 -0.15 -0.30 6.22
N GLN A 141 1.02 -0.87 6.54
CA GLN A 141 1.23 -1.46 7.86
C GLN A 141 0.90 -0.49 9.01
N TRP A 142 1.18 0.80 8.81
CA TRP A 142 0.82 1.87 9.75
C TRP A 142 -0.53 2.48 9.42
N ASN A 143 -0.66 3.02 8.22
CA ASN A 143 -1.80 3.74 7.69
C ASN A 143 -2.45 2.90 6.58
N VAL A 144 -3.28 2.05 6.89
CA VAL A 144 -4.59 1.89 7.45
C VAL A 144 -4.71 0.63 8.35
N ARG A 145 -3.74 -0.29 8.26
CA ARG A 145 -3.92 -1.57 8.98
C ARG A 145 -3.98 -1.37 10.50
N ARG A 146 -3.30 -0.37 11.03
CA ARG A 146 -3.27 -0.08 12.47
C ARG A 146 -3.78 1.31 12.83
N LEU A 147 -3.38 2.35 12.11
CA LEU A 147 -4.00 3.68 12.20
C LEU A 147 -5.23 3.72 11.29
N ARG A 148 -6.38 3.37 11.83
CA ARG A 148 -7.59 2.98 11.11
C ARG A 148 -8.76 3.92 11.42
N PRO A 149 -9.60 4.30 10.43
CA PRO A 149 -10.88 4.96 10.70
C PRO A 149 -11.74 4.15 11.67
N ALA A 150 -12.46 4.83 12.55
CA ALA A 150 -13.25 4.17 13.59
C ALA A 150 -14.35 3.28 13.02
N GLU A 151 -14.89 3.62 11.85
CA GLU A 151 -15.90 2.82 11.14
C GLU A 151 -15.38 1.44 10.71
N LEU A 152 -14.06 1.29 10.59
CA LEU A 152 -13.40 0.02 10.28
C LEU A 152 -12.97 -0.77 11.53
N ARG A 153 -13.45 -0.40 12.73
CA ARG A 153 -13.13 -1.08 13.98
C ARG A 153 -14.36 -1.30 14.87
N PRO A 154 -14.76 -2.55 15.18
CA PRO A 154 -14.28 -3.80 14.57
C PRO A 154 -14.74 -3.92 13.11
N TYR A 155 -14.16 -4.86 12.37
CA TYR A 155 -14.65 -5.15 11.02
C TYR A 155 -16.07 -5.74 11.09
N ASN A 156 -16.91 -5.33 10.15
CA ASN A 156 -18.22 -5.91 9.93
C ASN A 156 -18.25 -6.57 8.54
N TYR A 157 -18.16 -7.89 8.51
CA TYR A 157 -18.20 -8.66 7.27
C TYR A 157 -19.64 -8.88 6.72
N GLY A 158 -20.65 -8.51 7.49
CA GLY A 158 -22.07 -8.68 7.10
C GLY A 158 -22.62 -7.54 6.26
N SER A 159 -21.92 -6.40 6.18
CA SER A 159 -22.38 -5.23 5.42
C SER A 159 -21.20 -4.38 4.93
N ALA A 160 -21.44 -3.60 3.87
CA ALA A 160 -20.46 -2.63 3.40
C ALA A 160 -20.22 -1.56 4.47
N VAL A 161 -18.96 -1.32 4.80
CA VAL A 161 -18.56 -0.22 5.70
C VAL A 161 -18.44 1.05 4.87
N ILE A 162 -19.10 2.11 5.32
CA ILE A 162 -19.04 3.42 4.71
C ILE A 162 -18.18 4.33 5.60
N SER A 163 -17.10 4.86 5.06
CA SER A 163 -16.20 5.77 5.78
C SER A 163 -15.80 6.93 4.89
N GLU A 164 -15.81 8.11 5.47
CA GLU A 164 -15.21 9.30 4.85
C GLU A 164 -13.69 9.31 5.00
N GLY A 165 -13.13 8.45 5.87
CA GLY A 165 -11.70 8.39 6.18
C GLY A 165 -10.83 7.68 5.15
N LEU A 166 -11.39 7.05 4.10
CA LEU A 166 -10.59 6.33 3.10
C LEU A 166 -9.58 7.24 2.37
N TRP A 167 -9.91 8.52 2.16
CA TRP A 167 -8.95 9.46 1.56
C TRP A 167 -7.71 9.68 2.43
N PHE A 168 -7.86 9.59 3.76
CA PHE A 168 -6.73 9.68 4.68
C PHE A 168 -5.85 8.45 4.55
N ALA A 169 -6.45 7.26 4.50
CA ALA A 169 -5.74 6.01 4.31
C ALA A 169 -4.99 6.02 2.97
N GLU A 170 -5.70 6.19 1.88
CA GLU A 170 -5.19 6.02 0.53
C GLU A 170 -4.51 7.27 -0.03
N GLY A 171 -5.13 8.43 0.17
CA GLY A 171 -4.59 9.68 -0.39
C GLY A 171 -3.27 10.10 0.24
N ILE A 172 -3.11 9.94 1.55
CA ILE A 172 -1.81 10.21 2.22
C ILE A 172 -0.77 9.18 1.78
N THR A 173 -1.14 7.91 1.68
CA THR A 173 -0.26 6.85 1.22
C THR A 173 0.17 7.09 -0.23
N SER A 174 -0.75 7.46 -1.13
CA SER A 174 -0.46 7.83 -2.52
C SER A 174 0.41 9.09 -2.68
N TYR A 175 0.39 10.01 -1.74
CA TYR A 175 1.34 11.13 -1.72
C TYR A 175 2.74 10.66 -1.32
N PHE A 176 2.82 9.79 -0.32
CA PHE A 176 4.12 9.33 0.17
C PHE A 176 4.74 8.27 -0.72
N ASP A 177 3.98 7.44 -1.46
CA ASP A 177 4.56 6.44 -2.36
C ASP A 177 5.47 7.08 -3.42
N LEU A 178 5.08 8.25 -3.96
CA LEU A 178 5.93 9.06 -4.85
C LEU A 178 7.23 9.50 -4.16
N ALA A 179 7.14 9.91 -2.89
CA ALA A 179 8.29 10.41 -2.13
C ALA A 179 9.20 9.28 -1.64
N LEU A 180 8.67 8.07 -1.41
CA LEU A 180 9.42 6.95 -0.84
C LEU A 180 10.54 6.49 -1.77
N THR A 181 10.34 6.47 -3.08
CA THR A 181 11.40 6.14 -4.03
C THR A 181 12.54 7.17 -4.02
N LEU A 182 12.23 8.46 -3.84
CA LEU A 182 13.23 9.51 -3.64
C LEU A 182 13.98 9.32 -2.30
N LEU A 183 13.26 9.07 -1.21
CA LEU A 183 13.84 8.86 0.13
C LEU A 183 14.68 7.59 0.22
N ALA A 184 14.38 6.60 -0.62
CA ALA A 184 15.13 5.37 -0.78
C ALA A 184 16.37 5.52 -1.69
N GLY A 185 16.55 6.68 -2.34
CA GLY A 185 17.61 6.88 -3.34
C GLY A 185 17.42 6.08 -4.63
N ARG A 186 16.17 5.73 -4.95
CA ARG A 186 15.76 4.99 -6.16
C ARG A 186 15.08 5.89 -7.19
N SER A 187 15.04 7.17 -6.91
CA SER A 187 14.58 8.24 -7.77
C SER A 187 15.33 9.52 -7.43
N ASP A 188 15.22 10.54 -8.24
CA ASP A 188 15.78 11.85 -8.00
C ASP A 188 14.69 12.93 -7.85
N ARG A 189 15.09 14.13 -7.43
CA ARG A 189 14.16 15.23 -7.22
C ARG A 189 13.42 15.68 -8.48
N PRO A 190 14.06 15.82 -9.65
CA PRO A 190 13.37 16.12 -10.89
C PRO A 190 12.28 15.10 -11.22
N THR A 191 12.58 13.81 -11.12
CA THR A 191 11.64 12.71 -11.38
C THR A 191 10.46 12.74 -10.39
N PHE A 192 10.73 12.91 -9.10
CA PHE A 192 9.67 13.08 -8.09
C PHE A 192 8.75 14.25 -8.41
N LEU A 193 9.32 15.40 -8.82
CA LEU A 193 8.51 16.58 -9.17
C LEU A 193 7.70 16.37 -10.44
N ALA A 194 8.20 15.60 -11.41
CA ALA A 194 7.45 15.22 -12.61
C ALA A 194 6.27 14.30 -12.25
N ASP A 195 6.51 13.23 -11.48
CA ASP A 195 5.45 12.31 -11.04
C ASP A 195 4.36 13.05 -10.25
N LEU A 196 4.76 13.92 -9.31
CA LEU A 196 3.83 14.75 -8.55
C LEU A 196 3.05 15.72 -9.47
N GLY A 197 3.73 16.34 -10.43
CA GLY A 197 3.11 17.24 -11.44
C GLY A 197 2.07 16.51 -12.27
N ASP A 198 2.35 15.27 -12.67
CA ASP A 198 1.42 14.43 -13.43
C ASP A 198 0.17 14.09 -12.60
N GLU A 199 0.34 13.69 -11.34
CA GLU A 199 -0.81 13.40 -10.47
C GLU A 199 -1.66 14.64 -10.20
N LEU A 200 -1.06 15.81 -9.95
CA LEU A 200 -1.79 17.07 -9.80
C LEU A 200 -2.51 17.47 -11.10
N SER A 201 -1.88 17.25 -12.25
CA SER A 201 -2.48 17.52 -13.56
C SER A 201 -3.70 16.62 -13.82
N ARG A 202 -3.60 15.34 -13.48
CA ARG A 202 -4.73 14.39 -13.59
C ARG A 202 -5.93 14.84 -12.74
N VAL A 203 -5.67 15.32 -11.50
CA VAL A 203 -6.74 15.90 -10.66
C VAL A 203 -7.34 17.13 -11.33
N GLN A 204 -6.52 18.07 -11.81
CA GLN A 204 -7.00 19.30 -12.44
C GLN A 204 -7.81 19.04 -13.71
N LEU A 205 -7.42 18.04 -14.51
CA LEU A 205 -8.08 17.67 -15.76
C LEU A 205 -9.29 16.74 -15.59
N THR A 206 -9.66 16.38 -14.34
CA THR A 206 -10.85 15.59 -14.05
C THR A 206 -12.02 16.50 -13.72
N PRO A 207 -13.04 16.66 -14.61
CA PRO A 207 -14.17 17.55 -14.37
C PRO A 207 -14.97 17.18 -13.12
N GLY A 208 -15.08 15.88 -12.83
CA GLY A 208 -15.80 15.32 -11.68
C GLY A 208 -15.36 15.87 -10.32
N ARG A 209 -14.13 16.42 -10.19
CA ARG A 209 -13.68 17.12 -8.97
C ARG A 209 -14.49 18.37 -8.61
N ARG A 210 -15.27 18.89 -9.55
CA ARG A 210 -16.19 20.02 -9.31
C ARG A 210 -17.59 19.55 -8.92
N VAL A 211 -17.85 18.26 -9.06
CA VAL A 211 -19.16 17.64 -8.79
C VAL A 211 -19.15 16.84 -7.49
N GLN A 212 -18.07 16.08 -7.26
CA GLN A 212 -17.92 15.20 -6.10
C GLN A 212 -16.83 15.72 -5.17
N SER A 213 -17.14 15.83 -3.88
CA SER A 213 -16.15 16.19 -2.86
C SER A 213 -15.21 15.02 -2.55
N LEU A 214 -14.10 15.31 -1.85
CA LEU A 214 -13.16 14.28 -1.39
C LEU A 214 -13.83 13.30 -0.41
N SER A 215 -14.63 13.81 0.51
CA SER A 215 -15.40 13.03 1.48
C SER A 215 -16.43 12.14 0.79
N ASP A 216 -17.19 12.68 -0.18
CA ASP A 216 -18.15 11.89 -0.95
C ASP A 216 -17.47 10.82 -1.79
N SER A 217 -16.31 11.11 -2.39
CA SER A 217 -15.53 10.13 -3.14
C SER A 217 -15.12 8.95 -2.28
N ALA A 218 -14.70 9.18 -1.04
CA ALA A 218 -14.36 8.13 -0.08
C ALA A 218 -15.61 7.35 0.34
N ARG A 219 -16.70 8.05 0.71
CA ARG A 219 -17.95 7.44 1.16
C ARG A 219 -18.63 6.58 0.09
N GLU A 220 -18.56 7.01 -1.17
CA GLU A 220 -19.22 6.37 -2.31
C GLU A 220 -18.30 5.40 -3.08
N ALA A 221 -17.11 5.07 -2.55
CA ALA A 221 -16.08 4.28 -3.23
C ALA A 221 -16.64 3.00 -3.86
N TRP A 222 -17.39 2.22 -3.09
CA TRP A 222 -17.94 0.92 -3.52
C TRP A 222 -18.91 0.99 -4.71
N VAL A 223 -19.67 2.08 -4.79
CA VAL A 223 -20.72 2.22 -5.81
C VAL A 223 -20.31 3.12 -6.97
N LYS A 224 -19.23 3.85 -6.83
CA LYS A 224 -18.74 4.78 -7.87
C LYS A 224 -17.33 4.43 -8.33
N LEU A 225 -16.29 4.62 -7.50
CA LEU A 225 -14.91 4.46 -7.94
C LEU A 225 -14.61 3.05 -8.47
N TYR A 226 -15.06 2.02 -7.74
CA TYR A 226 -14.87 0.61 -8.13
C TYR A 226 -15.91 0.10 -9.12
N LYS A 227 -16.88 0.93 -9.52
CA LYS A 227 -17.89 0.62 -10.55
C LYS A 227 -17.96 1.74 -11.58
N ALA A 228 -16.81 2.01 -12.21
CA ALA A 228 -16.71 3.07 -13.20
C ALA A 228 -17.67 2.87 -14.38
N THR A 229 -18.26 3.97 -14.82
CA THR A 229 -19.15 4.07 -15.98
C THR A 229 -18.57 5.04 -17.02
N ALA A 230 -19.19 5.13 -18.17
CA ALA A 230 -18.75 6.07 -19.23
C ALA A 230 -18.73 7.54 -18.76
N THR A 231 -19.57 7.92 -17.78
CA THR A 231 -19.66 9.28 -17.26
C THR A 231 -18.83 9.52 -16.00
N SER A 232 -18.12 8.52 -15.49
CA SER A 232 -17.38 8.61 -14.23
C SER A 232 -16.38 9.77 -14.20
N ARG A 233 -15.68 10.01 -15.30
CA ARG A 233 -14.71 11.11 -15.39
C ARG A 233 -15.35 12.48 -15.17
N ASP A 234 -16.58 12.68 -15.61
CA ASP A 234 -17.28 13.96 -15.54
C ASP A 234 -18.00 14.19 -14.20
N THR A 235 -18.30 13.10 -13.49
CA THR A 235 -19.15 13.12 -12.28
C THR A 235 -18.42 12.68 -11.01
N GLN A 236 -17.23 12.10 -11.14
CA GLN A 236 -16.50 11.49 -10.01
C GLN A 236 -15.04 11.96 -9.99
N VAL A 237 -14.45 11.90 -8.81
CA VAL A 237 -13.00 12.08 -8.60
C VAL A 237 -12.47 10.94 -7.75
N SER A 238 -11.25 10.49 -8.00
CA SER A 238 -10.60 9.47 -7.17
C SER A 238 -10.14 10.08 -5.84
N TYR A 239 -10.55 9.47 -4.72
CA TYR A 239 -10.08 9.86 -3.39
C TYR A 239 -8.59 9.52 -3.17
N TYR A 240 -8.01 8.60 -3.93
CA TYR A 240 -6.56 8.40 -3.99
C TYR A 240 -5.87 9.68 -4.48
N ARG A 241 -6.22 10.13 -5.69
CA ARG A 241 -5.55 11.27 -6.35
C ARG A 241 -5.87 12.61 -5.73
N LEU A 242 -7.17 12.88 -5.48
CA LEU A 242 -7.56 14.13 -4.82
C LEU A 242 -7.06 14.15 -3.37
N GLY A 243 -7.03 13.00 -2.71
CA GLY A 243 -6.42 12.81 -1.40
C GLY A 243 -4.92 13.06 -1.40
N ALA A 244 -4.18 12.55 -2.40
CA ALA A 244 -2.75 12.82 -2.55
C ALA A 244 -2.46 14.31 -2.79
N ALA A 245 -3.24 14.98 -3.63
CA ALA A 245 -3.14 16.42 -3.84
C ALA A 245 -3.43 17.22 -2.55
N THR A 246 -4.43 16.78 -1.77
CA THR A 246 -4.75 17.35 -0.46
C THR A 246 -3.62 17.13 0.54
N ALA A 247 -3.06 15.92 0.60
CA ALA A 247 -1.92 15.57 1.45
C ALA A 247 -0.68 16.42 1.11
N PHE A 248 -0.38 16.61 -0.17
CA PHE A 248 0.67 17.52 -0.63
C PHE A 248 0.44 18.96 -0.14
N CYS A 249 -0.76 19.51 -0.32
CA CYS A 249 -1.10 20.85 0.16
C CYS A 249 -0.97 20.97 1.68
N LEU A 250 -1.38 19.94 2.44
CA LEU A 250 -1.22 19.88 3.89
C LEU A 250 0.27 19.85 4.28
N ASP A 251 1.09 19.03 3.63
CA ASP A 251 2.53 18.95 3.92
C ASP A 251 3.23 20.29 3.67
N VAL A 252 2.92 20.96 2.55
CA VAL A 252 3.45 22.30 2.25
C VAL A 252 3.04 23.33 3.33
N ARG A 253 1.79 23.31 3.78
CA ARG A 253 1.32 24.21 4.86
C ARG A 253 1.99 23.92 6.20
N LEU A 254 2.17 22.64 6.53
CA LEU A 254 2.87 22.23 7.75
C LEU A 254 4.34 22.63 7.71
N ARG A 255 5.03 22.45 6.56
CA ARG A 255 6.44 22.85 6.39
C ARG A 255 6.64 24.36 6.57
N ARG A 256 5.70 25.19 6.11
CA ARG A 256 5.72 26.63 6.39
C ARG A 256 5.59 26.99 7.88
N ARG A 257 5.20 26.01 8.72
CA ARG A 257 5.08 26.12 10.18
C ARG A 257 6.11 25.28 10.92
N ASN A 258 7.24 24.96 10.27
CA ASN A 258 8.32 24.13 10.79
C ASN A 258 7.84 22.72 11.26
N SER A 259 6.84 22.15 10.59
CA SER A 259 6.34 20.80 10.81
C SER A 259 6.27 20.04 9.48
N SER A 260 5.74 18.82 9.46
CA SER A 260 5.53 18.04 8.25
C SER A 260 4.36 17.07 8.41
N LEU A 261 3.84 16.58 7.29
CA LEU A 261 2.79 15.56 7.30
C LEU A 261 3.30 14.25 7.93
N SER A 262 4.57 13.87 7.68
CA SER A 262 5.18 12.71 8.35
C SER A 262 5.26 12.89 9.87
N SER A 263 5.57 14.08 10.37
CA SER A 263 5.54 14.36 11.80
C SER A 263 4.15 14.26 12.40
N LEU A 264 3.12 14.65 11.63
CA LEU A 264 1.72 14.46 12.03
C LEU A 264 1.37 12.98 12.09
N LEU A 265 1.71 12.20 11.05
CA LEU A 265 1.46 10.75 11.05
C LEU A 265 2.14 10.03 12.21
N ARG A 266 3.38 10.39 12.55
CA ARG A 266 4.09 9.83 13.72
C ARG A 266 3.35 10.11 15.03
N ARG A 267 2.79 11.31 15.20
CA ARG A 267 1.99 11.64 16.39
C ARG A 267 0.69 10.85 16.44
N LEU A 268 -0.01 10.75 15.29
CA LEU A 268 -1.23 9.94 15.19
C LEU A 268 -0.93 8.44 15.44
N TRP A 269 0.19 7.95 14.93
CA TRP A 269 0.67 6.60 15.23
C TRP A 269 0.87 6.39 16.74
N GLY A 270 1.52 7.32 17.41
CA GLY A 270 1.74 7.26 18.86
C GLY A 270 0.46 7.27 19.69
N SER A 271 -0.58 7.98 19.23
CA SER A 271 -1.83 8.15 19.97
C SER A 271 -2.93 7.13 19.61
N HIS A 272 -2.98 6.67 18.34
CA HIS A 272 -4.09 5.83 17.82
C HIS A 272 -3.61 4.52 17.19
N GLY A 273 -2.43 4.50 16.58
CA GLY A 273 -1.98 3.34 15.81
C GLY A 273 -1.73 2.08 16.62
N ARG A 274 -1.40 2.22 17.93
CA ARG A 274 -1.19 1.11 18.87
C ARG A 274 -2.42 0.78 19.70
N SER A 275 -3.47 1.55 19.59
CA SER A 275 -4.71 1.34 20.34
C SER A 275 -5.72 0.55 19.51
N ALA A 276 -6.64 -0.15 20.20
CA ALA A 276 -7.79 -0.77 19.54
C ALA A 276 -8.83 0.27 19.07
N ARG A 277 -8.61 1.56 19.33
CA ARG A 277 -9.51 2.65 18.95
C ARG A 277 -9.16 3.17 17.58
N GLY A 278 -10.15 3.29 16.70
CA GLY A 278 -10.02 4.03 15.45
C GLY A 278 -9.93 5.54 15.70
N PHE A 279 -9.61 6.31 14.66
CA PHE A 279 -9.70 7.79 14.68
C PHE A 279 -10.98 8.25 13.96
N HIS A 280 -11.44 9.45 14.29
CA HIS A 280 -12.53 10.16 13.63
C HIS A 280 -12.02 11.43 12.97
#